data_81449c677b859760dad80c3b48d2a488
#
_entry.id   81449c677b859760dad80c3b48d2a488
#
_cell.length_a   1.000
_cell.length_b   1.000
_cell.length_c   1.000
_cell.angle_alpha   90.00
_cell.angle_beta   90.00
_cell.angle_gamma   90.00
#
_symmetry.space_group_name_H-M   'P 1'
#
loop_
_entity.id
_entity.type
_entity.pdbx_description
1 polymer ?
#
loop_
_entity_poly.entity_id
_entity_poly.type
_entity_poly.pdbx_seq_one_letter_code
_entity_poly.pdbx_strand_id
1 'polypeptide(L)'
;GKVVLLTFLYTNCPDVCPIVTSQLREIRELLGRDAEETAIVVVSVDPERDSVPAALDYSDKWGMTQTWDYLVGNEEELSPIWDAYHLAPAIDDHSSGDDTRDNTSFGQAGGVQGLKQAIGERYLVIHSTPVYLIDREGDMRAVFTSPLEPEDLVHDIRVLLD
;
A
#
# COMPACT_ATOMS: atom_id res chain seq x y z
N GLY A 1 8.02 -8.77 18.61
CA GLY A 1 8.44 -7.42 18.65
C GLY A 1 7.32 -6.42 18.84
N LYS A 2 6.94 -5.70 17.79
CA LYS A 2 5.82 -4.75 17.79
C LYS A 2 4.62 -5.34 17.07
N VAL A 3 3.44 -4.81 17.33
CA VAL A 3 2.28 -5.01 16.47
C VAL A 3 2.49 -4.21 15.19
N VAL A 4 2.24 -4.80 14.02
CA VAL A 4 2.53 -4.18 12.72
C VAL A 4 1.24 -3.97 11.92
N LEU A 5 1.04 -2.77 11.42
CA LEU A 5 0.11 -2.46 10.34
C LEU A 5 0.89 -2.43 9.02
N LEU A 6 0.65 -3.39 8.14
CA LEU A 6 1.27 -3.45 6.82
C LEU A 6 0.25 -3.10 5.74
N THR A 7 0.61 -2.22 4.82
CA THR A 7 -0.23 -1.87 3.67
C THR A 7 0.62 -1.62 2.41
N PHE A 8 -0.07 -1.46 1.29
CA PHE A 8 0.53 -1.33 -0.03
C PHE A 8 0.00 -0.05 -0.68
N LEU A 9 0.88 0.90 -0.97
CA LEU A 9 0.54 2.21 -1.52
C LEU A 9 1.50 2.57 -2.66
N TYR A 10 1.21 3.67 -3.37
CA TYR A 10 2.16 4.34 -4.24
C TYR A 10 1.98 5.87 -4.19
N THR A 11 3.08 6.61 -4.38
CA THR A 11 3.14 8.04 -4.11
C THR A 11 2.28 8.88 -5.05
N ASN A 12 2.05 8.41 -6.28
CA ASN A 12 1.28 9.11 -7.31
C ASN A 12 -0.19 8.68 -7.38
N CYS A 13 -0.71 7.99 -6.37
CA CYS A 13 -2.10 7.56 -6.32
C CYS A 13 -3.02 8.77 -6.11
N PRO A 14 -3.99 9.01 -7.02
CA PRO A 14 -4.91 10.15 -6.89
C PRO A 14 -6.15 9.84 -6.03
N ASP A 15 -6.37 8.60 -5.63
CA ASP A 15 -7.64 8.11 -5.11
C ASP A 15 -7.52 7.50 -3.71
N VAL A 16 -7.39 6.19 -3.61
CA VAL A 16 -7.51 5.45 -2.35
C VAL A 16 -6.32 5.62 -1.40
N CYS A 17 -5.09 5.77 -1.92
CA CYS A 17 -3.90 5.89 -1.06
C CYS A 17 -3.94 7.10 -0.12
N PRO A 18 -4.37 8.32 -0.57
CA PRO A 18 -4.60 9.45 0.33
C PRO A 18 -5.57 9.14 1.47
N ILE A 19 -6.65 8.41 1.19
CA ILE A 19 -7.67 8.05 2.18
C ILE A 19 -7.05 7.11 3.23
N VAL A 20 -6.42 6.02 2.80
CA VAL A 20 -5.76 5.07 3.70
C VAL A 20 -4.66 5.75 4.52
N THR A 21 -3.86 6.62 3.92
CA THR A 21 -2.81 7.38 4.62
C THR A 21 -3.41 8.25 5.73
N SER A 22 -4.51 8.95 5.43
CA SER A 22 -5.21 9.78 6.44
C SER A 22 -5.74 8.95 7.60
N GLN A 23 -6.31 7.78 7.31
CA GLN A 23 -6.83 6.86 8.32
C GLN A 23 -5.70 6.25 9.19
N LEU A 24 -4.57 5.86 8.57
CA LEU A 24 -3.40 5.37 9.32
C LEU A 24 -2.82 6.44 10.25
N ARG A 25 -2.81 7.71 9.83
CA ARG A 25 -2.41 8.82 10.69
C ARG A 25 -3.36 8.97 11.87
N GLU A 26 -4.67 8.93 11.63
CA GLU A 26 -5.68 9.00 12.69
C GLU A 26 -5.54 7.85 13.69
N ILE A 27 -5.36 6.61 13.20
CA ILE A 27 -5.10 5.44 14.05
C ILE A 27 -3.90 5.70 14.96
N ARG A 28 -2.80 6.22 14.43
CA ARG A 28 -1.62 6.52 15.23
C ARG A 28 -1.89 7.60 16.29
N GLU A 29 -2.67 8.63 15.96
CA GLU A 29 -3.07 9.66 16.91
C GLU A 29 -3.94 9.07 18.04
N LEU A 30 -4.89 8.19 17.70
CA LEU A 30 -5.78 7.53 18.65
C LEU A 30 -5.06 6.52 19.56
N LEU A 31 -3.99 5.88 19.06
CA LEU A 31 -3.17 4.97 19.87
C LEU A 31 -2.42 5.71 20.99
N GLY A 32 -2.06 6.97 20.79
CA GLY A 32 -1.33 7.72 21.79
C GLY A 32 -0.01 7.05 22.17
N ARG A 33 0.14 6.62 23.44
CA ARG A 33 1.36 5.93 23.92
C ARG A 33 1.52 4.52 23.37
N ASP A 34 0.43 3.84 23.01
CA ASP A 34 0.45 2.51 22.44
C ASP A 34 1.09 2.52 21.04
N ALA A 35 1.18 3.70 20.40
CA ALA A 35 1.87 3.87 19.13
C ALA A 35 3.37 3.56 19.20
N GLU A 36 4.01 3.59 20.37
CA GLU A 36 5.41 3.21 20.55
C GLU A 36 5.62 1.69 20.41
N GLU A 37 4.59 0.90 20.72
CA GLU A 37 4.57 -0.56 20.59
C GLU A 37 4.01 -1.04 19.24
N THR A 38 3.67 -0.10 18.35
CA THR A 38 3.11 -0.36 17.04
C THR A 38 4.05 0.15 15.96
N ALA A 39 4.12 -0.53 14.82
CA ALA A 39 4.83 -0.08 13.63
C ALA A 39 3.86 -0.01 12.45
N ILE A 40 4.03 0.98 11.58
CA ILE A 40 3.32 1.05 10.30
C ILE A 40 4.35 0.84 9.21
N VAL A 41 4.11 -0.13 8.34
CA VAL A 41 4.96 -0.47 7.20
C VAL A 41 4.16 -0.31 5.93
N VAL A 42 4.69 0.46 5.00
CA VAL A 42 4.14 0.65 3.66
C VAL A 42 5.09 0.01 2.65
N VAL A 43 4.56 -0.79 1.75
CA VAL A 43 5.32 -1.35 0.63
C VAL A 43 4.82 -0.70 -0.66
N SER A 44 5.74 -0.17 -1.46
CA SER A 44 5.39 0.40 -2.77
C SER A 44 4.83 -0.66 -3.71
N VAL A 45 3.86 -0.27 -4.53
CA VAL A 45 3.35 -1.06 -5.66
C VAL A 45 3.67 -0.42 -7.02
N ASP A 46 4.51 0.61 -7.02
CA ASP A 46 4.91 1.33 -8.22
C ASP A 46 6.44 1.56 -8.24
N PRO A 47 7.22 0.50 -8.50
CA PRO A 47 8.68 0.55 -8.44
C PRO A 47 9.31 1.53 -9.42
N GLU A 48 8.58 1.97 -10.44
CA GLU A 48 9.09 2.88 -11.44
C GLU A 48 9.07 4.35 -11.01
N ARG A 49 8.03 4.76 -10.28
CA ARG A 49 7.86 6.16 -9.85
C ARG A 49 8.20 6.35 -8.38
N ASP A 50 8.06 5.32 -7.56
CA ASP A 50 8.36 5.40 -6.15
C ASP A 50 9.87 5.23 -5.91
N SER A 51 10.52 6.33 -5.67
CA SER A 51 11.90 6.39 -5.22
C SER A 51 11.98 6.82 -3.76
N VAL A 52 13.15 6.68 -3.13
CA VAL A 52 13.35 7.18 -1.76
C VAL A 52 12.97 8.67 -1.63
N PRO A 53 13.39 9.59 -2.53
CA PRO A 53 12.92 10.97 -2.48
C PRO A 53 11.40 11.11 -2.61
N ALA A 54 10.76 10.39 -3.54
CA ALA A 54 9.30 10.45 -3.72
C ALA A 54 8.55 9.96 -2.47
N ALA A 55 9.01 8.88 -1.84
CA ALA A 55 8.44 8.36 -0.60
C ALA A 55 8.61 9.35 0.58
N LEU A 56 9.76 10.03 0.66
CA LEU A 56 10.00 11.06 1.67
C LEU A 56 9.09 12.27 1.46
N ASP A 57 8.98 12.78 0.23
CA ASP A 57 8.10 13.90 -0.11
C ASP A 57 6.63 13.57 0.18
N TYR A 58 6.20 12.34 -0.14
CA TYR A 58 4.86 11.86 0.18
C TYR A 58 4.65 11.79 1.69
N SER A 59 5.59 11.22 2.43
CA SER A 59 5.52 11.12 3.90
C SER A 59 5.44 12.49 4.57
N ASP A 60 6.24 13.46 4.10
CA ASP A 60 6.22 14.83 4.61
C ASP A 60 4.88 15.52 4.33
N LYS A 61 4.40 15.43 3.09
CA LYS A 61 3.10 15.98 2.68
C LYS A 61 1.94 15.49 3.56
N TRP A 62 1.98 14.24 4.00
CA TRP A 62 0.92 13.63 4.80
C TRP A 62 1.19 13.66 6.31
N GLY A 63 2.32 14.26 6.75
CA GLY A 63 2.70 14.32 8.14
C GLY A 63 3.06 12.96 8.74
N MET A 64 3.55 12.04 7.89
CA MET A 64 3.91 10.68 8.27
C MET A 64 5.42 10.45 8.37
N THR A 65 6.23 11.49 8.17
CA THR A 65 7.69 11.43 8.32
C THR A 65 8.06 10.93 9.70
N GLN A 66 8.93 9.91 9.78
CA GLN A 66 9.31 9.20 11.01
C GLN A 66 8.17 8.47 11.74
N THR A 67 7.02 8.35 11.10
CA THR A 67 5.83 7.70 11.68
C THR A 67 5.67 6.28 11.15
N TRP A 68 6.10 6.06 9.93
CA TRP A 68 6.06 4.79 9.23
C TRP A 68 7.37 4.48 8.51
N ASP A 69 7.54 3.22 8.14
CA ASP A 69 8.59 2.76 7.23
C ASP A 69 7.96 2.58 5.84
N TYR A 70 8.38 3.43 4.88
CA TYR A 70 7.93 3.31 3.49
C TYR A 70 9.01 2.61 2.67
N LEU A 71 8.74 1.35 2.29
CA LEU A 71 9.67 0.48 1.56
C LEU A 71 9.49 0.69 0.06
N VAL A 72 10.57 1.10 -0.58
CA VAL A 72 10.70 1.23 -2.03
C VAL A 72 11.81 0.32 -2.53
N GLY A 73 11.71 -0.10 -3.77
CA GLY A 73 12.70 -0.98 -4.40
C GLY A 73 12.35 -1.18 -5.87
N ASN A 74 13.12 -1.99 -6.55
CA ASN A 74 12.79 -2.41 -7.91
C ASN A 74 11.76 -3.56 -7.89
N GLU A 75 11.22 -3.91 -9.07
CA GLU A 75 10.19 -4.96 -9.19
C GLU A 75 10.70 -6.33 -8.70
N GLU A 76 11.98 -6.65 -8.92
CA GLU A 76 12.58 -7.92 -8.48
C GLU A 76 12.61 -8.01 -6.93
N GLU A 77 12.84 -6.88 -6.26
CA GLU A 77 12.85 -6.80 -4.80
C GLU A 77 11.44 -6.80 -4.20
N LEU A 78 10.47 -6.17 -4.85
CA LEU A 78 9.12 -5.97 -4.32
C LEU A 78 8.15 -7.10 -4.67
N SER A 79 8.29 -7.73 -5.84
CA SER A 79 7.36 -8.77 -6.30
C SER A 79 7.24 -9.97 -5.35
N PRO A 80 8.31 -10.47 -4.68
CA PRO A 80 8.15 -11.55 -3.71
C PRO A 80 7.29 -11.14 -2.51
N ILE A 81 7.29 -9.84 -2.15
CA ILE A 81 6.45 -9.33 -1.06
C ILE A 81 4.99 -9.27 -1.53
N TRP A 82 4.74 -8.75 -2.73
CA TRP A 82 3.38 -8.73 -3.29
C TRP A 82 2.78 -10.14 -3.40
N ASP A 83 3.56 -11.11 -3.88
CA ASP A 83 3.13 -12.51 -3.99
C ASP A 83 2.79 -13.11 -2.63
N ALA A 84 3.59 -12.83 -1.60
CA ALA A 84 3.37 -13.33 -0.24
C ALA A 84 2.05 -12.82 0.37
N TYR A 85 1.60 -11.63 -0.04
CA TYR A 85 0.34 -11.03 0.40
C TYR A 85 -0.77 -11.11 -0.66
N HIS A 86 -0.59 -11.93 -1.70
CA HIS A 86 -1.55 -12.15 -2.79
C HIS A 86 -1.99 -10.86 -3.50
N LEU A 87 -1.06 -9.90 -3.61
CA LEU A 87 -1.25 -8.70 -4.40
C LEU A 87 -0.71 -8.90 -5.82
N ALA A 88 -1.46 -8.43 -6.80
CA ALA A 88 -1.05 -8.39 -8.20
C ALA A 88 -1.25 -6.95 -8.72
N PRO A 89 -0.30 -6.04 -8.47
CA PRO A 89 -0.41 -4.69 -9.01
C PRO A 89 -0.46 -4.73 -10.54
N ALA A 90 -1.43 -4.04 -11.13
CA ALA A 90 -1.59 -3.94 -12.57
C ALA A 90 -1.61 -2.48 -13.01
N ILE A 91 -1.00 -2.17 -14.14
CA ILE A 91 -1.04 -0.84 -14.73
C ILE A 91 -2.34 -0.70 -15.53
N ASP A 92 -3.13 0.35 -15.20
CA ASP A 92 -4.32 0.72 -15.97
C ASP A 92 -3.96 1.81 -17.00
N ASP A 93 -4.13 1.47 -18.26
CA ASP A 93 -3.99 2.41 -19.37
C ASP A 93 -5.35 2.96 -19.78
N HIS A 94 -5.80 4.00 -19.11
CA HIS A 94 -7.01 4.73 -19.51
C HIS A 94 -6.83 5.62 -20.76
N SER A 95 -5.73 5.50 -21.51
CA SER A 95 -5.47 6.32 -22.68
C SER A 95 -6.19 5.88 -23.96
N SER A 96 -6.82 4.71 -23.96
CA SER A 96 -7.63 4.24 -25.10
C SER A 96 -9.13 4.34 -24.79
N GLY A 97 -9.69 5.47 -25.17
CA GLY A 97 -11.14 5.59 -25.31
C GLY A 97 -11.63 4.73 -26.48
N ASP A 98 -11.83 3.44 -26.27
CA ASP A 98 -12.68 2.62 -27.11
C ASP A 98 -13.37 1.57 -26.25
N ASP A 99 -14.70 1.76 -26.11
CA ASP A 99 -15.64 0.91 -25.41
C ASP A 99 -15.86 -0.41 -26.19
N THR A 100 -14.91 -1.30 -26.18
CA THR A 100 -15.17 -2.70 -26.55
C THR A 100 -14.74 -3.61 -25.41
N ARG A 101 -15.74 -3.91 -24.56
CA ARG A 101 -15.66 -4.97 -23.56
C ARG A 101 -15.41 -6.30 -24.26
N ASP A 102 -14.18 -6.76 -24.27
CA ASP A 102 -13.90 -8.19 -24.43
C ASP A 102 -13.22 -8.71 -23.15
N ASN A 103 -14.01 -9.43 -22.38
CA ASN A 103 -13.65 -10.03 -21.11
C ASN A 103 -13.04 -11.41 -21.37
N THR A 104 -11.84 -11.47 -21.93
CA THR A 104 -11.10 -12.74 -22.00
C THR A 104 -9.59 -12.53 -22.02
N SER A 105 -8.95 -13.02 -21.00
CA SER A 105 -7.51 -13.28 -20.90
C SER A 105 -6.75 -12.48 -19.86
N PHE A 106 -7.02 -12.70 -18.60
CA PHE A 106 -5.98 -12.64 -17.59
C PHE A 106 -5.12 -13.89 -17.74
N GLY A 107 -3.98 -13.75 -18.39
CA GLY A 107 -3.02 -14.82 -18.50
C GLY A 107 -2.01 -14.63 -19.63
N GLN A 108 -0.80 -14.33 -19.23
CA GLN A 108 0.47 -14.51 -19.93
C GLN A 108 1.08 -13.32 -20.68
N ALA A 109 2.26 -12.99 -20.18
CA ALA A 109 3.44 -12.55 -20.90
C ALA A 109 3.40 -11.14 -21.51
N GLY A 110 3.77 -10.24 -20.72
CA GLY A 110 4.27 -8.94 -21.10
C GLY A 110 4.51 -8.17 -19.81
N GLY A 111 5.68 -8.36 -19.23
CA GLY A 111 6.01 -7.67 -17.98
C GLY A 111 5.73 -6.18 -18.09
N VAL A 112 5.50 -5.55 -16.96
CA VAL A 112 5.24 -4.11 -16.76
C VAL A 112 6.07 -3.19 -17.66
N GLN A 113 7.26 -3.63 -18.08
CA GLN A 113 8.16 -2.91 -18.98
C GLN A 113 7.64 -2.70 -20.41
N GLY A 114 6.84 -3.62 -20.95
CA GLY A 114 6.29 -3.48 -22.30
C GLY A 114 5.14 -2.47 -22.40
N LEU A 115 4.34 -2.35 -21.36
CA LEU A 115 3.26 -1.36 -21.27
C LEU A 115 3.78 0.07 -21.07
N LYS A 116 4.85 0.25 -20.32
CA LYS A 116 5.47 1.56 -20.01
C LYS A 116 5.92 2.33 -21.25
N GLN A 117 6.39 1.63 -22.26
CA GLN A 117 6.82 2.26 -23.52
C GLN A 117 5.65 2.84 -24.33
N ALA A 118 4.43 2.36 -24.08
CA ALA A 118 3.22 2.79 -24.78
C ALA A 118 2.49 3.97 -24.10
N ILE A 119 2.59 4.12 -22.76
CA ILE A 119 1.70 5.00 -21.97
C ILE A 119 2.42 6.24 -21.41
N GLY A 120 3.75 6.27 -21.38
CA GLY A 120 4.51 7.35 -20.75
C GLY A 120 4.34 7.40 -19.22
N GLU A 121 4.56 8.58 -18.62
CA GLU A 121 4.56 8.74 -17.15
C GLU A 121 3.18 8.84 -16.49
N ARG A 122 2.09 8.77 -17.28
CA ARG A 122 0.71 8.92 -16.81
C ARG A 122 -0.02 7.59 -16.82
N TYR A 123 0.16 6.79 -15.80
CA TYR A 123 -0.60 5.55 -15.60
C TYR A 123 -1.10 5.43 -14.16
N LEU A 124 -2.15 4.66 -13.96
CA LEU A 124 -2.63 4.27 -12.64
C LEU A 124 -2.17 2.84 -12.34
N VAL A 125 -1.85 2.58 -11.09
CA VAL A 125 -1.64 1.22 -10.60
C VAL A 125 -2.92 0.75 -9.94
N ILE A 126 -3.55 -0.26 -10.55
CA ILE A 126 -4.73 -0.90 -9.97
C ILE A 126 -4.26 -1.94 -8.98
N HIS A 127 -4.65 -1.78 -7.74
CA HIS A 127 -4.42 -2.75 -6.68
C HIS A 127 -5.44 -2.56 -5.56
N SER A 128 -5.65 -3.59 -4.77
CA SER A 128 -6.33 -3.44 -3.48
C SER A 128 -5.39 -2.77 -2.48
N THR A 129 -5.95 -2.03 -1.54
CA THR A 129 -5.21 -1.39 -0.45
C THR A 129 -5.60 -2.00 0.91
N PRO A 130 -5.39 -3.30 1.12
CA PRO A 130 -5.65 -3.92 2.42
C PRO A 130 -4.65 -3.40 3.45
N VAL A 131 -5.11 -3.36 4.71
CA VAL A 131 -4.25 -3.16 5.87
C VAL A 131 -4.22 -4.47 6.64
N TYR A 132 -3.05 -5.06 6.74
CA TYR A 132 -2.81 -6.30 7.47
C TYR A 132 -2.39 -5.97 8.90
N LEU A 133 -3.05 -6.58 9.87
CA LEU A 133 -2.70 -6.51 11.27
C LEU A 133 -1.90 -7.76 11.64
N ILE A 134 -0.65 -7.55 12.06
CA ILE A 134 0.33 -8.59 12.38
C ILE A 134 0.73 -8.44 13.84
N ASP A 135 0.73 -9.54 14.59
CA ASP A 135 1.06 -9.52 16.01
C ASP A 135 2.58 -9.45 16.26
N ARG A 136 2.97 -9.47 17.54
CA ARG A 136 4.37 -9.38 17.99
C ARG A 136 5.21 -10.60 17.61
N GLU A 137 4.58 -11.73 17.34
CA GLU A 137 5.18 -12.99 16.91
C GLU A 137 5.39 -13.04 15.40
N GLY A 138 4.73 -12.16 14.64
CA GLY A 138 4.76 -12.07 13.19
C GLY A 138 3.60 -12.80 12.51
N ASP A 139 2.60 -13.22 13.27
CA ASP A 139 1.42 -13.88 12.72
C ASP A 139 0.38 -12.87 12.25
N MET A 140 -0.16 -13.08 11.04
CA MET A 140 -1.27 -12.27 10.52
C MET A 140 -2.55 -12.58 11.30
N ARG A 141 -3.14 -11.57 11.92
CA ARG A 141 -4.33 -11.71 12.78
C ARG A 141 -5.61 -11.23 12.11
N ALA A 142 -5.53 -10.18 11.32
CA ALA A 142 -6.67 -9.62 10.59
C ALA A 142 -6.24 -8.91 9.31
N VAL A 143 -7.21 -8.75 8.40
CA VAL A 143 -7.06 -7.95 7.18
C VAL A 143 -8.25 -7.00 7.11
N PHE A 144 -7.96 -5.73 6.98
CA PHE A 144 -8.96 -4.67 6.85
C PHE A 144 -8.94 -4.13 5.41
N THR A 145 -10.11 -3.82 4.87
CA THR A 145 -10.26 -3.21 3.55
C THR A 145 -10.80 -1.79 3.68
N SER A 146 -10.49 -0.93 2.73
CA SER A 146 -11.02 0.44 2.70
C SER A 146 -12.55 0.44 2.44
N PRO A 147 -13.32 1.32 3.11
CA PRO A 147 -12.88 2.28 4.13
C PRO A 147 -12.51 1.60 5.45
N LEU A 148 -11.43 2.09 6.08
CA LEU A 148 -11.05 1.63 7.41
C LEU A 148 -11.88 2.40 8.45
N GLU A 149 -12.22 1.72 9.54
CA GLU A 149 -12.77 2.36 10.73
C GLU A 149 -11.64 2.47 11.77
N PRO A 150 -11.05 3.66 12.00
CA PRO A 150 -9.87 3.82 12.83
C PRO A 150 -10.03 3.28 14.26
N GLU A 151 -11.20 3.45 14.86
CA GLU A 151 -11.51 2.98 16.21
C GLU A 151 -11.47 1.45 16.31
N ASP A 152 -11.95 0.75 15.27
CA ASP A 152 -11.95 -0.72 15.24
C ASP A 152 -10.50 -1.24 15.16
N LEU A 153 -9.66 -0.65 14.33
CA LEU A 153 -8.24 -1.02 14.25
C LEU A 153 -7.52 -0.73 15.57
N VAL A 154 -7.77 0.42 16.18
CA VAL A 154 -7.19 0.77 17.49
C VAL A 154 -7.61 -0.22 18.57
N HIS A 155 -8.88 -0.66 18.57
CA HIS A 155 -9.36 -1.69 19.49
C HIS A 155 -8.58 -3.00 19.30
N ASP A 156 -8.49 -3.49 18.06
CA ASP A 156 -7.83 -4.76 17.76
C ASP A 156 -6.31 -4.71 18.03
N ILE A 157 -5.66 -3.57 17.75
CA ILE A 157 -4.26 -3.36 18.13
C ILE A 157 -4.09 -3.50 19.63
N ARG A 158 -4.93 -2.86 20.45
CA ARG A 158 -4.84 -2.94 21.91
C ARG A 158 -5.04 -4.34 22.43
N VAL A 159 -5.95 -5.12 21.83
CA VAL A 159 -6.13 -6.54 22.17
C VAL A 159 -4.84 -7.36 21.93
N LEU A 160 -4.04 -7.00 20.92
CA LEU A 160 -2.76 -7.67 20.64
C LEU A 160 -1.59 -7.13 21.48
N LEU A 161 -1.77 -5.99 22.13
CA LEU A 161 -0.77 -5.41 23.03
C LEU A 161 -0.88 -5.94 24.46
N ASP A 162 -2.08 -6.40 24.89
CA ASP A 162 -2.37 -6.99 26.20
C ASP A 162 -1.83 -8.41 26.34
#